data_a847430a444ec7289b24bce295fab126
#
_entry.id   a847430a444ec7289b24bce295fab126
#
_cell.length_a   1.000
_cell.length_b   1.000
_cell.length_c   1.000
_cell.angle_alpha   90.00
_cell.angle_beta   90.00
_cell.angle_gamma   90.00
#
_symmetry.space_group_name_H-M   'P 1'
#
loop_
_entity.id
_entity.type
_entity.pdbx_description
1 polymer ?
#
loop_
_entity_poly.entity_id
_entity_poly.type
_entity_poly.pdbx_seq_one_letter_code
_entity_poly.pdbx_strand_id
1 'polypeptide(L)'
;YNTEEHRRAVLDVARESMILLKNEDQVLPLQAESGCKVAVIGANAAAIHSNGGGSAEIKALYEISPLMGIKKLLGGNVKVSYAPGYVIPDKKEASEINWQAASTETAEDTEKESTVSGRALDEKQQEALAEAVALAESSDIVIFVGGLNHDFDVEGLDRVNMKLPYGQDEVIDALLKAVPDTVVCMYAGAPVEMPWAEKAKAILWSY
;
A
#
# COMPACT_ATOMS: atom_id res chain seq x y z
N TYR A 1 -0.33 -26.33 16.03
CA TYR A 1 -0.40 -24.93 15.55
C TYR A 1 -1.71 -24.73 14.76
N ASN A 2 -2.06 -23.47 14.47
CA ASN A 2 -3.29 -23.07 13.75
C ASN A 2 -4.59 -23.45 14.48
N THR A 3 -4.59 -23.43 15.80
CA THR A 3 -5.81 -23.57 16.61
C THR A 3 -6.59 -22.26 16.61
N GLU A 4 -7.84 -22.27 17.09
CA GLU A 4 -8.63 -21.04 17.25
C GLU A 4 -7.94 -20.04 18.18
N GLU A 5 -7.31 -20.51 19.24
CA GLU A 5 -6.53 -19.69 20.15
C GLU A 5 -5.37 -19.00 19.44
N HIS A 6 -4.60 -19.73 18.61
CA HIS A 6 -3.51 -19.14 17.83
C HIS A 6 -4.01 -18.10 16.83
N ARG A 7 -5.14 -18.36 16.14
CA ARG A 7 -5.73 -17.39 15.21
C ARG A 7 -6.19 -16.11 15.90
N ARG A 8 -6.78 -16.25 17.09
CA ARG A 8 -7.19 -15.10 17.91
C ARG A 8 -5.96 -14.30 18.37
N ALA A 9 -4.93 -14.95 18.88
CA ALA A 9 -3.71 -14.28 19.32
C ALA A 9 -3.03 -13.50 18.16
N VAL A 10 -2.93 -14.09 16.96
CA VAL A 10 -2.39 -13.41 15.77
C VAL A 10 -3.25 -12.19 15.40
N LEU A 11 -4.58 -12.32 15.43
CA LEU A 11 -5.47 -11.20 15.12
C LEU A 11 -5.34 -10.06 16.16
N ASP A 12 -5.22 -10.41 17.43
CA ASP A 12 -5.08 -9.42 18.50
C ASP A 12 -3.73 -8.70 18.40
N VAL A 13 -2.64 -9.42 18.11
CA VAL A 13 -1.33 -8.81 17.84
C VAL A 13 -1.40 -7.87 16.63
N ALA A 14 -2.03 -8.29 15.53
CA ALA A 14 -2.19 -7.45 14.34
C ALA A 14 -2.97 -6.16 14.66
N ARG A 15 -4.03 -6.24 15.48
CA ARG A 15 -4.81 -5.07 15.89
C ARG A 15 -3.99 -4.09 16.74
N GLU A 16 -3.21 -4.61 17.69
CA GLU A 16 -2.37 -3.81 18.57
C GLU A 16 -1.14 -3.20 17.86
N SER A 17 -0.70 -3.80 16.74
CA SER A 17 0.43 -3.30 15.95
C SER A 17 0.07 -2.16 15.00
N MET A 18 -1.22 -1.97 14.67
CA MET A 18 -1.65 -0.86 13.83
C MET A 18 -1.61 0.46 14.58
N ILE A 19 -1.00 1.48 13.98
CA ILE A 19 -0.85 2.81 14.57
C ILE A 19 -1.74 3.81 13.83
N LEU A 20 -2.59 4.51 14.59
CA LEU A 20 -3.36 5.64 14.10
C LEU A 20 -2.47 6.90 14.17
N LEU A 21 -1.86 7.28 13.06
CA LEU A 21 -1.01 8.45 12.98
C LEU A 21 -1.80 9.77 12.95
N LYS A 22 -2.97 9.76 12.30
CA LYS A 22 -3.82 10.95 12.14
C LYS A 22 -5.28 10.55 12.02
N ASN A 23 -6.18 11.30 12.66
CA ASN A 23 -7.63 11.17 12.51
C ASN A 23 -8.31 12.51 12.82
N GLU A 24 -8.34 13.40 11.83
CA GLU A 24 -9.03 14.68 11.91
C GLU A 24 -10.50 14.53 11.50
N ASP A 25 -11.34 15.42 11.97
CA ASP A 25 -12.78 15.46 11.67
C ASP A 25 -13.53 14.14 11.92
N GLN A 26 -12.95 13.22 12.71
CA GLN A 26 -13.53 11.91 13.01
C GLN A 26 -13.83 11.08 11.74
N VAL A 27 -12.95 11.15 10.72
CA VAL A 27 -13.06 10.32 9.51
C VAL A 27 -13.10 8.83 9.86
N LEU A 28 -12.35 8.41 10.87
CA LEU A 28 -12.41 7.07 11.44
C LEU A 28 -13.17 7.09 12.79
N PRO A 29 -13.96 6.04 13.09
CA PRO A 29 -14.20 4.81 12.32
C PRO A 29 -15.14 5.02 11.14
N LEU A 30 -14.85 4.34 10.02
CA LEU A 30 -15.70 4.37 8.83
C LEU A 30 -17.06 3.73 9.10
N GLN A 31 -18.12 4.35 8.59
CA GLN A 31 -19.49 3.85 8.67
C GLN A 31 -19.94 3.38 7.28
N ALA A 32 -19.76 2.10 6.99
CA ALA A 32 -20.18 1.50 5.73
C ALA A 32 -21.56 0.84 5.88
N GLU A 33 -22.61 1.60 5.60
CA GLU A 33 -23.98 1.11 5.65
C GLU A 33 -24.36 0.31 4.39
N SER A 34 -25.50 -0.39 4.45
CA SER A 34 -26.03 -1.15 3.31
C SER A 34 -26.26 -0.23 2.11
N GLY A 35 -25.75 -0.66 0.95
CA GLY A 35 -25.81 0.14 -0.30
C GLY A 35 -24.62 1.08 -0.50
N CYS A 36 -23.76 1.25 0.50
CA CYS A 36 -22.55 2.06 0.42
C CYS A 36 -21.58 1.50 -0.65
N LYS A 37 -20.91 2.41 -1.35
CA LYS A 37 -19.85 2.10 -2.32
C LYS A 37 -18.50 2.44 -1.68
N VAL A 38 -17.66 1.44 -1.60
CA VAL A 38 -16.30 1.57 -1.06
C VAL A 38 -15.29 1.38 -2.18
N ALA A 39 -14.46 2.39 -2.41
CA ALA A 39 -13.28 2.29 -3.26
C ALA A 39 -12.09 1.86 -2.42
N VAL A 40 -11.43 0.78 -2.82
CA VAL A 40 -10.12 0.37 -2.28
C VAL A 40 -9.10 0.56 -3.38
N ILE A 41 -8.13 1.42 -3.14
CA ILE A 41 -7.16 1.86 -4.14
C ILE A 41 -5.74 1.57 -3.64
N GLY A 42 -4.86 1.19 -4.55
CA GLY A 42 -3.47 0.87 -4.25
C GLY A 42 -3.12 -0.60 -4.48
N ALA A 43 -2.01 -0.86 -5.12
CA ALA A 43 -1.60 -2.23 -5.45
C ALA A 43 -1.40 -3.10 -4.20
N ASN A 44 -0.94 -2.53 -3.09
CA ASN A 44 -0.78 -3.24 -1.82
C ASN A 44 -2.11 -3.77 -1.26
N ALA A 45 -3.26 -3.19 -1.65
CA ALA A 45 -4.56 -3.69 -1.23
C ALA A 45 -4.84 -5.12 -1.73
N ALA A 46 -4.40 -5.43 -2.94
CA ALA A 46 -4.58 -6.76 -3.55
C ALA A 46 -3.39 -7.69 -3.31
N ALA A 47 -2.25 -7.14 -2.90
CA ALA A 47 -1.04 -7.90 -2.64
C ALA A 47 -1.14 -8.68 -1.32
N ILE A 48 -0.35 -9.74 -1.25
CA ILE A 48 -0.26 -10.61 -0.07
C ILE A 48 1.09 -10.36 0.58
N HIS A 49 1.07 -9.92 1.84
CA HIS A 49 2.22 -9.60 2.66
C HIS A 49 2.14 -10.35 4.00
N SER A 50 2.09 -11.68 3.95
CA SER A 50 1.92 -12.50 5.15
C SER A 50 3.21 -12.74 5.95
N ASN A 51 4.35 -12.31 5.41
CA ASN A 51 5.67 -12.43 6.03
C ASN A 51 6.61 -11.34 5.51
N GLY A 52 7.77 -11.20 6.14
CA GLY A 52 8.78 -10.20 5.77
C GLY A 52 9.61 -10.56 4.54
N GLY A 53 9.40 -11.70 3.91
CA GLY A 53 10.24 -12.18 2.82
C GLY A 53 11.64 -12.59 3.26
N GLY A 54 12.55 -12.87 2.29
CA GLY A 54 13.93 -13.24 2.56
C GLY A 54 14.06 -14.45 3.50
N SER A 55 14.91 -14.34 4.51
CA SER A 55 15.13 -15.41 5.50
C SER A 55 13.92 -15.68 6.40
N ALA A 56 12.99 -14.73 6.50
CA ALA A 56 11.75 -14.86 7.25
C ALA A 56 10.58 -15.41 6.41
N GLU A 57 10.81 -15.72 5.14
CA GLU A 57 9.78 -16.25 4.26
C GLU A 57 9.29 -17.62 4.72
N ILE A 58 7.98 -17.74 4.90
CA ILE A 58 7.29 -18.98 5.25
C ILE A 58 6.16 -19.26 4.27
N LYS A 59 5.84 -20.53 4.08
CA LYS A 59 4.65 -20.92 3.35
C LYS A 59 3.45 -20.90 4.30
N ALA A 60 2.65 -19.85 4.21
CA ALA A 60 1.43 -19.73 5.00
C ALA A 60 0.39 -20.80 4.61
N LEU A 61 -0.46 -21.21 5.56
CA LEU A 61 -1.58 -22.13 5.28
C LEU A 61 -2.69 -21.46 4.46
N TYR A 62 -2.88 -20.16 4.65
CA TYR A 62 -3.76 -19.31 3.88
C TYR A 62 -3.27 -17.87 4.00
N GLU A 63 -3.66 -17.05 3.05
CA GLU A 63 -3.27 -15.65 3.01
C GLU A 63 -4.49 -14.81 2.65
N ILE A 64 -4.59 -13.64 3.28
CA ILE A 64 -5.71 -12.72 3.09
C ILE A 64 -5.13 -11.35 2.77
N SER A 65 -5.39 -10.85 1.57
CA SER A 65 -5.03 -9.46 1.24
C SER A 65 -5.95 -8.46 1.96
N PRO A 66 -5.54 -7.21 2.15
CA PRO A 66 -6.38 -6.16 2.70
C PRO A 66 -7.74 -6.04 1.98
N LEU A 67 -7.73 -6.09 0.66
CA LEU A 67 -8.94 -6.06 -0.16
C LEU A 67 -9.89 -7.23 0.16
N MET A 68 -9.34 -8.44 0.30
CA MET A 68 -10.15 -9.62 0.68
C MET A 68 -10.71 -9.47 2.09
N GLY A 69 -9.90 -8.97 3.03
CA GLY A 69 -10.33 -8.71 4.40
C GLY A 69 -11.48 -7.72 4.47
N ILE A 70 -11.36 -6.59 3.77
CA ILE A 70 -12.40 -5.56 3.68
C ILE A 70 -13.68 -6.13 3.06
N LYS A 71 -13.58 -6.81 1.93
CA LYS A 71 -14.74 -7.45 1.27
C LYS A 71 -15.44 -8.47 2.18
N LYS A 72 -14.67 -9.27 2.90
CA LYS A 72 -15.21 -10.27 3.83
C LYS A 72 -15.90 -9.64 5.03
N LEU A 73 -15.34 -8.56 5.56
CA LEU A 73 -15.89 -7.84 6.70
C LEU A 73 -17.20 -7.14 6.36
N LEU A 74 -17.25 -6.43 5.22
CA LEU A 74 -18.39 -5.62 4.81
C LEU A 74 -19.55 -6.46 4.24
N GLY A 75 -19.25 -7.66 3.74
CA GLY A 75 -20.26 -8.56 3.17
C GLY A 75 -20.87 -8.07 1.86
N GLY A 76 -21.95 -8.75 1.41
CA GLY A 76 -22.54 -8.52 0.10
C GLY A 76 -23.43 -7.29 -0.04
N ASN A 77 -23.75 -6.62 1.06
CA ASN A 77 -24.62 -5.43 1.06
C ASN A 77 -23.87 -4.11 0.78
N VAL A 78 -22.55 -4.18 0.76
CA VAL A 78 -21.66 -3.04 0.45
C VAL A 78 -20.91 -3.34 -0.84
N LYS A 79 -20.93 -2.41 -1.78
CA LYS A 79 -20.20 -2.57 -3.05
C LYS A 79 -18.75 -2.15 -2.87
N VAL A 80 -17.84 -3.12 -2.78
CA VAL A 80 -16.39 -2.87 -2.72
C VAL A 80 -15.79 -3.00 -4.12
N SER A 81 -15.28 -1.90 -4.66
CA SER A 81 -14.57 -1.82 -5.95
C SER A 81 -13.08 -1.56 -5.72
N TYR A 82 -12.24 -1.95 -6.68
CA TYR A 82 -10.79 -1.87 -6.57
C TYR A 82 -10.17 -1.28 -7.82
N ALA A 83 -9.16 -0.44 -7.63
CA ALA A 83 -8.24 0.01 -8.68
C ALA A 83 -6.80 0.02 -8.13
N PRO A 84 -5.78 -0.37 -8.92
CA PRO A 84 -4.39 -0.35 -8.46
C PRO A 84 -3.86 1.08 -8.24
N GLY A 85 -4.31 2.06 -9.03
CA GLY A 85 -3.91 3.46 -8.94
C GLY A 85 -2.52 3.76 -9.51
N TYR A 86 -1.65 2.77 -9.56
CA TYR A 86 -0.30 2.86 -10.11
C TYR A 86 0.15 1.52 -10.70
N VAL A 87 1.15 1.56 -11.55
CA VAL A 87 1.71 0.39 -12.23
C VAL A 87 2.96 -0.08 -11.49
N ILE A 88 3.02 -1.36 -11.16
CA ILE A 88 4.23 -2.03 -10.70
C ILE A 88 4.88 -2.67 -11.93
N PRO A 89 6.12 -2.32 -12.29
CA PRO A 89 6.83 -2.94 -13.41
C PRO A 89 6.98 -4.45 -13.23
N ASP A 90 6.93 -5.20 -14.32
CA ASP A 90 7.17 -6.65 -14.28
C ASP A 90 8.59 -6.97 -13.79
N LYS A 91 8.73 -7.96 -12.90
CA LYS A 91 10.03 -8.40 -12.33
C LYS A 91 11.10 -8.77 -13.37
N LYS A 92 10.73 -9.01 -14.63
CA LYS A 92 11.69 -9.30 -15.72
C LYS A 92 12.50 -8.06 -16.14
N GLU A 93 12.00 -6.87 -15.91
CA GLU A 93 12.73 -5.62 -16.18
C GLU A 93 13.63 -5.22 -15.00
N ALA A 94 13.32 -5.71 -13.79
CA ALA A 94 14.10 -5.48 -12.57
C ALA A 94 15.15 -6.58 -12.30
N SER A 95 15.19 -7.68 -13.05
CA SER A 95 15.97 -8.89 -12.74
C SER A 95 17.44 -8.86 -13.17
N GLU A 96 18.00 -7.71 -13.54
CA GLU A 96 19.44 -7.57 -13.78
C GLU A 96 20.23 -7.07 -12.56
N ILE A 97 19.60 -6.91 -11.40
CA ILE A 97 20.33 -6.60 -10.18
C ILE A 97 20.99 -7.89 -9.67
N ASN A 98 22.26 -8.05 -10.02
CA ASN A 98 23.10 -9.08 -9.45
C ASN A 98 23.41 -8.69 -8.00
N TRP A 99 22.64 -9.20 -7.04
CA TRP A 99 22.81 -8.93 -5.62
C TRP A 99 24.22 -9.28 -5.07
N GLN A 100 24.99 -10.13 -5.77
CA GLN A 100 26.38 -10.41 -5.45
C GLN A 100 27.34 -9.28 -5.88
N ALA A 101 26.95 -8.49 -6.89
CA ALA A 101 27.71 -7.31 -7.31
C ALA A 101 27.39 -6.08 -6.44
N ALA A 102 26.19 -5.99 -5.90
CA ALA A 102 25.74 -4.85 -5.07
C ALA A 102 26.56 -4.68 -3.76
N SER A 103 27.28 -5.69 -3.30
CA SER A 103 28.15 -5.59 -2.12
C SER A 103 29.50 -4.90 -2.39
N THR A 104 29.84 -4.57 -3.62
CA THR A 104 31.16 -4.02 -4.01
C THR A 104 31.09 -2.80 -4.94
N GLU A 105 29.90 -2.40 -5.41
CA GLU A 105 29.75 -1.26 -6.29
C GLU A 105 29.31 0.01 -5.55
N THR A 106 29.97 1.11 -5.86
CA THR A 106 29.80 2.43 -5.25
C THR A 106 28.43 3.01 -5.59
N ALA A 107 27.90 3.84 -4.70
CA ALA A 107 26.57 4.47 -4.74
C ALA A 107 26.16 5.18 -6.04
N GLU A 108 27.05 5.31 -7.02
CA GLU A 108 26.81 6.01 -8.29
C GLU A 108 25.93 5.22 -9.29
N ASP A 109 25.90 3.88 -9.18
CA ASP A 109 25.11 3.04 -10.13
C ASP A 109 23.68 2.80 -9.67
N THR A 110 23.39 3.00 -8.39
CA THR A 110 22.02 2.89 -7.82
C THR A 110 21.14 4.11 -8.08
N GLU A 111 21.71 5.26 -8.45
CA GLU A 111 20.94 6.47 -8.82
C GLU A 111 20.11 6.31 -10.11
N LYS A 112 20.45 5.35 -10.98
CA LYS A 112 19.72 5.16 -12.24
C LYS A 112 18.35 4.49 -12.08
N GLU A 113 18.12 3.73 -11.02
CA GLU A 113 16.83 3.07 -10.78
C GLU A 113 15.88 3.87 -9.88
N SER A 114 16.40 4.77 -9.05
CA SER A 114 15.57 5.64 -8.21
C SER A 114 14.93 6.83 -8.96
N THR A 115 15.25 7.03 -10.23
CA THR A 115 14.79 8.18 -11.02
C THR A 115 13.37 8.04 -11.60
N VAL A 116 12.53 7.15 -11.09
CA VAL A 116 11.10 7.13 -11.46
C VAL A 116 10.35 8.31 -10.80
N SER A 117 10.87 8.93 -9.75
CA SER A 117 10.21 10.02 -9.03
C SER A 117 10.33 11.41 -9.67
N GLY A 118 10.79 11.53 -10.88
CA GLY A 118 10.93 12.84 -11.57
C GLY A 118 10.53 12.81 -13.06
N ARG A 119 10.15 11.66 -13.59
CA ARG A 119 9.62 11.55 -14.96
C ARG A 119 8.13 11.81 -14.96
N ALA A 120 7.63 12.48 -15.99
CA ALA A 120 6.21 12.49 -16.30
C ALA A 120 5.71 11.04 -16.27
N LEU A 121 4.60 10.78 -15.56
CA LEU A 121 3.97 9.47 -15.51
C LEU A 121 3.76 8.98 -16.95
N ASP A 122 4.16 7.76 -17.25
CA ASP A 122 3.91 7.20 -18.58
C ASP A 122 2.39 7.02 -18.82
N GLU A 123 1.99 6.72 -20.04
CA GLU A 123 0.57 6.62 -20.38
C GLU A 123 -0.19 5.61 -19.52
N LYS A 124 0.41 4.45 -19.21
CA LYS A 124 -0.23 3.41 -18.38
C LYS A 124 -0.39 3.87 -16.94
N GLN A 125 0.59 4.59 -16.42
CA GLN A 125 0.54 5.16 -15.08
C GLN A 125 -0.55 6.24 -15.01
N GLN A 126 -0.66 7.07 -16.05
CA GLN A 126 -1.71 8.09 -16.16
C GLN A 126 -3.10 7.45 -16.25
N GLU A 127 -3.27 6.38 -17.01
CA GLU A 127 -4.53 5.63 -17.10
C GLU A 127 -4.91 5.03 -15.74
N ALA A 128 -3.96 4.37 -15.05
CA ALA A 128 -4.20 3.79 -13.74
C ALA A 128 -4.58 4.84 -12.69
N LEU A 129 -3.92 6.00 -12.72
CA LEU A 129 -4.26 7.14 -11.86
C LEU A 129 -5.66 7.67 -12.16
N ALA A 130 -5.99 7.88 -13.45
CA ALA A 130 -7.30 8.39 -13.86
C ALA A 130 -8.43 7.43 -13.47
N GLU A 131 -8.24 6.11 -13.64
CA GLU A 131 -9.20 5.09 -13.20
C GLU A 131 -9.41 5.15 -11.68
N ALA A 132 -8.34 5.27 -10.91
CA ALA A 132 -8.39 5.34 -9.45
C ALA A 132 -9.16 6.59 -8.97
N VAL A 133 -8.90 7.75 -9.56
CA VAL A 133 -9.59 9.00 -9.22
C VAL A 133 -11.07 8.90 -9.58
N ALA A 134 -11.42 8.43 -10.78
CA ALA A 134 -12.81 8.25 -11.19
C ALA A 134 -13.56 7.26 -10.28
N LEU A 135 -12.90 6.18 -9.85
CA LEU A 135 -13.46 5.25 -8.89
C LEU A 135 -13.69 5.92 -7.53
N ALA A 136 -12.75 6.71 -7.05
CA ALA A 136 -12.85 7.45 -5.80
C ALA A 136 -14.04 8.41 -5.82
N GLU A 137 -14.16 9.25 -6.86
CA GLU A 137 -15.24 10.23 -7.02
C GLU A 137 -16.64 9.60 -7.11
N SER A 138 -16.72 8.35 -7.56
CA SER A 138 -17.99 7.61 -7.66
C SER A 138 -18.34 6.78 -6.43
N SER A 139 -17.55 6.88 -5.36
CA SER A 139 -17.67 6.07 -4.14
C SER A 139 -17.97 6.95 -2.92
N ASP A 140 -18.62 6.35 -1.92
CA ASP A 140 -18.97 7.03 -0.67
C ASP A 140 -17.82 7.00 0.34
N ILE A 141 -16.97 5.95 0.27
CA ILE A 141 -15.80 5.75 1.12
C ILE A 141 -14.60 5.42 0.22
N VAL A 142 -13.48 6.04 0.49
CA VAL A 142 -12.22 5.80 -0.23
C VAL A 142 -11.13 5.39 0.73
N ILE A 143 -10.50 4.25 0.48
CA ILE A 143 -9.38 3.72 1.24
C ILE A 143 -8.21 3.49 0.29
N PHE A 144 -7.13 4.23 0.49
CA PHE A 144 -5.86 3.96 -0.17
C PHE A 144 -5.02 2.99 0.67
N VAL A 145 -4.45 1.98 0.04
CA VAL A 145 -3.55 1.00 0.69
C VAL A 145 -2.26 0.94 -0.10
N GLY A 146 -1.21 1.52 0.45
CA GLY A 146 0.10 1.63 -0.19
C GLY A 146 1.25 1.40 0.77
N GLY A 147 2.43 1.85 0.37
CA GLY A 147 3.66 1.72 1.14
C GLY A 147 4.73 0.93 0.40
N LEU A 148 5.56 0.25 1.15
CA LEU A 148 6.62 -0.60 0.62
C LEU A 148 6.09 -2.00 0.29
N ASN A 149 6.86 -2.74 -0.47
CA ASN A 149 6.65 -4.16 -0.77
C ASN A 149 8.00 -4.88 -0.71
N HIS A 150 8.04 -6.18 -1.00
CA HIS A 150 9.25 -6.99 -0.97
C HIS A 150 10.30 -6.63 -2.04
N ASP A 151 10.05 -5.66 -2.92
CA ASP A 151 11.05 -5.14 -3.84
C ASP A 151 11.88 -4.01 -3.19
N PHE A 152 11.35 -3.36 -2.14
CA PHE A 152 11.94 -2.21 -1.46
C PHE A 152 12.18 -2.40 0.04
N ASP A 153 11.49 -3.35 0.68
CA ASP A 153 11.67 -3.67 2.09
C ASP A 153 12.16 -5.11 2.19
N VAL A 154 13.46 -5.30 1.95
CA VAL A 154 14.12 -6.59 1.78
C VAL A 154 15.34 -6.68 2.68
N GLU A 155 15.55 -7.84 3.29
CA GLU A 155 16.75 -8.13 4.05
C GLU A 155 18.03 -7.99 3.20
N GLY A 156 18.99 -7.25 3.71
CA GLY A 156 20.32 -7.11 3.09
C GLY A 156 20.41 -6.07 1.97
N LEU A 157 19.33 -5.35 1.66
CA LEU A 157 19.31 -4.24 0.69
C LEU A 157 18.78 -2.97 1.33
N ASP A 158 19.61 -1.93 1.37
CA ASP A 158 19.21 -0.62 1.87
C ASP A 158 18.53 0.20 0.77
N ARG A 159 17.50 0.95 1.14
CA ARG A 159 16.88 1.93 0.25
C ARG A 159 17.78 3.17 0.16
N VAL A 160 17.91 3.72 -1.04
CA VAL A 160 18.71 4.94 -1.29
C VAL A 160 18.05 6.21 -0.77
N ASN A 161 16.74 6.19 -0.55
CA ASN A 161 15.95 7.30 0.01
C ASN A 161 14.70 6.77 0.72
N MET A 162 13.92 7.67 1.32
CA MET A 162 12.69 7.32 2.04
C MET A 162 11.41 7.54 1.21
N LYS A 163 11.51 7.82 -0.09
CA LYS A 163 10.35 8.06 -0.95
C LYS A 163 9.55 6.78 -1.17
N LEU A 164 8.25 6.96 -1.39
CA LEU A 164 7.38 5.88 -1.82
C LEU A 164 7.68 5.49 -3.28
N PRO A 165 7.75 4.19 -3.60
CA PRO A 165 7.97 3.73 -4.97
C PRO A 165 6.73 3.92 -5.85
N TYR A 166 6.91 3.78 -7.18
CA TYR A 166 5.85 3.66 -8.19
C TYR A 166 4.94 4.88 -8.33
N GLY A 167 5.36 6.07 -7.90
CA GLY A 167 4.53 7.27 -8.00
C GLY A 167 3.34 7.28 -7.05
N GLN A 168 3.43 6.60 -5.91
CA GLN A 168 2.34 6.54 -4.94
C GLN A 168 1.99 7.90 -4.35
N ASP A 169 2.97 8.79 -4.18
CA ASP A 169 2.73 10.14 -3.64
C ASP A 169 1.79 10.94 -4.54
N GLU A 170 1.96 10.84 -5.87
CA GLU A 170 1.10 11.48 -6.86
C GLU A 170 -0.33 10.92 -6.83
N VAL A 171 -0.47 9.61 -6.65
CA VAL A 171 -1.79 8.96 -6.51
C VAL A 171 -2.49 9.43 -5.25
N ILE A 172 -1.79 9.44 -4.10
CA ILE A 172 -2.36 9.89 -2.82
C ILE A 172 -2.77 11.36 -2.91
N ASP A 173 -1.90 12.22 -3.46
CA ASP A 173 -2.23 13.64 -3.65
C ASP A 173 -3.46 13.85 -4.54
N ALA A 174 -3.59 13.09 -5.61
CA ALA A 174 -4.75 13.18 -6.50
C ALA A 174 -6.04 12.70 -5.81
N LEU A 175 -5.96 11.61 -5.05
CA LEU A 175 -7.10 11.10 -4.28
C LEU A 175 -7.55 12.07 -3.18
N LEU A 176 -6.61 12.63 -2.41
CA LEU A 176 -6.91 13.61 -1.36
C LEU A 176 -7.50 14.91 -1.93
N LYS A 177 -7.11 15.28 -3.15
CA LYS A 177 -7.70 16.43 -3.86
C LYS A 177 -9.12 16.15 -4.33
N ALA A 178 -9.39 14.95 -4.84
CA ALA A 178 -10.71 14.54 -5.33
C ALA A 178 -11.67 14.23 -4.16
N VAL A 179 -11.20 13.51 -3.16
CA VAL A 179 -11.96 13.06 -1.99
C VAL A 179 -11.13 13.31 -0.72
N PRO A 180 -11.27 14.48 -0.06
CA PRO A 180 -10.48 14.86 1.11
C PRO A 180 -10.55 13.90 2.30
N ASP A 181 -11.64 13.14 2.42
CA ASP A 181 -11.85 12.16 3.49
C ASP A 181 -11.27 10.76 3.15
N THR A 182 -10.39 10.68 2.15
CA THR A 182 -9.68 9.44 1.83
C THR A 182 -8.85 8.97 3.02
N VAL A 183 -9.07 7.73 3.45
CA VAL A 183 -8.24 7.07 4.48
C VAL A 183 -6.99 6.50 3.83
N VAL A 184 -5.83 6.90 4.32
CA VAL A 184 -4.54 6.40 3.82
C VAL A 184 -3.99 5.34 4.77
N CYS A 185 -3.91 4.10 4.30
CA CYS A 185 -3.33 2.96 5.01
C CYS A 185 -1.95 2.65 4.42
N MET A 186 -0.92 2.78 5.25
CA MET A 186 0.47 2.56 4.85
C MET A 186 1.02 1.25 5.40
N TYR A 187 1.69 0.49 4.56
CA TYR A 187 2.46 -0.69 4.93
C TYR A 187 3.94 -0.40 4.72
N ALA A 188 4.72 -0.40 5.80
CA ALA A 188 6.16 -0.29 5.69
C ALA A 188 6.84 -0.73 7.00
N GLY A 189 7.84 -1.56 6.92
CA GLY A 189 8.70 -1.95 8.03
C GLY A 189 9.72 -0.87 8.40
N ALA A 190 9.90 0.13 7.55
CA ALA A 190 10.85 1.22 7.72
C ALA A 190 10.20 2.60 7.42
N PRO A 191 10.75 3.71 7.94
CA PRO A 191 10.19 5.04 7.70
C PRO A 191 10.13 5.42 6.22
N VAL A 192 9.07 6.13 5.83
CA VAL A 192 8.88 6.70 4.50
C VAL A 192 8.55 8.19 4.59
N GLU A 193 8.88 8.95 3.54
CA GLU A 193 8.41 10.31 3.38
C GLU A 193 6.91 10.31 3.07
N MET A 194 6.18 11.25 3.66
CA MET A 194 4.75 11.44 3.44
C MET A 194 4.47 12.93 3.16
N PRO A 195 4.82 13.44 1.97
CA PRO A 195 4.66 14.87 1.64
C PRO A 195 3.20 15.33 1.65
N TRP A 196 2.28 14.40 1.52
CA TRP A 196 0.82 14.60 1.55
C TRP A 196 0.22 14.55 2.96
N ALA A 197 0.99 14.24 4.00
CA ALA A 197 0.47 13.97 5.36
C ALA A 197 -0.32 15.14 5.94
N GLU A 198 0.07 16.38 5.66
CA GLU A 198 -0.67 17.58 6.10
C GLU A 198 -2.08 17.64 5.49
N LYS A 199 -2.26 17.14 4.27
CA LYS A 199 -3.53 17.15 3.55
C LYS A 199 -4.45 16.00 3.96
N ALA A 200 -3.88 14.86 4.35
CA ALA A 200 -4.65 13.69 4.74
C ALA A 200 -5.30 13.89 6.10
N LYS A 201 -6.59 13.56 6.23
CA LYS A 201 -7.31 13.61 7.50
C LYS A 201 -7.18 12.34 8.33
N ALA A 202 -6.99 11.20 7.70
CA ALA A 202 -6.84 9.91 8.37
C ALA A 202 -5.68 9.11 7.80
N ILE A 203 -4.74 8.73 8.67
CA ILE A 203 -3.55 7.94 8.31
C ILE A 203 -3.41 6.79 9.31
N LEU A 204 -3.42 5.56 8.79
CA LEU A 204 -3.10 4.34 9.50
C LEU A 204 -1.75 3.81 9.04
N TRP A 205 -0.96 3.32 9.99
CA TRP A 205 0.32 2.68 9.71
C TRP A 205 0.29 1.23 10.19
N SER A 206 0.66 0.32 9.30
CA SER A 206 0.82 -1.10 9.58
C SER A 206 2.23 -1.55 9.24
N TYR A 207 2.80 -2.39 10.10
CA TYR A 207 4.12 -2.99 9.89
C TYR A 207 4.03 -4.32 9.16
#